data_fc415615674f611d1d9d0f9fa82525a2
#
_entry.id   fc415615674f611d1d9d0f9fa82525a2
#
_cell.length_a   1.000
_cell.length_b   1.000
_cell.length_c   1.000
_cell.angle_alpha   90.00
_cell.angle_beta   90.00
_cell.angle_gamma   90.00
#
_symmetry.space_group_name_H-M   'P 1'
#
loop_
_entity.id
_entity.type
_entity.pdbx_description
1 polymer ?
#
loop_
_entity_poly.entity_id
_entity_poly.type
_entity_poly.pdbx_seq_one_letter_code
_entity_poly.pdbx_strand_id
1 'polypeptide(L)'
;MRWTATQAEHTLNAMHTATTASKLPPLDEAAFVARLGSTVEHAPWVARTAWQRHPFADADAVFEAMREAILAADRRTQHTLLCGHPELAGREAAAGEMTDDSTSEQGRLGLLALTHAQWTQLQDINQRYRQRFGIPLIVALRLHESLASVLDSAAARLKRTPDE
;
A
#
# COMPACT_ATOMS: atom_id res chain seq x y z
N MET A 1 17.27 -9.24 2.50
CA MET A 1 16.03 -8.90 3.20
C MET A 1 14.95 -9.88 2.77
N ARG A 2 14.39 -10.68 3.64
CA ARG A 2 13.20 -11.49 3.35
C ARG A 2 11.98 -10.62 3.58
N TRP A 3 11.16 -10.50 2.58
CA TRP A 3 9.84 -9.91 2.72
C TRP A 3 9.03 -10.84 3.63
N THR A 4 8.65 -10.37 4.81
CA THR A 4 7.83 -11.19 5.70
C THR A 4 6.38 -11.13 5.22
N ALA A 5 5.64 -12.22 5.40
CA ALA A 5 4.20 -12.28 5.13
C ALA A 5 3.47 -11.08 5.76
N THR A 6 3.93 -10.62 6.92
CA THR A 6 3.39 -9.47 7.66
C THR A 6 3.48 -8.14 6.88
N GLN A 7 4.54 -7.91 6.10
CA GLN A 7 4.68 -6.67 5.30
C GLN A 7 3.76 -6.71 4.06
N ALA A 8 3.64 -7.89 3.43
CA ALA A 8 2.68 -8.12 2.37
C ALA A 8 1.25 -7.97 2.87
N GLU A 9 0.94 -8.56 4.02
CA GLU A 9 -0.38 -8.49 4.65
C GLU A 9 -0.78 -7.06 5.01
N HIS A 10 0.14 -6.19 5.45
CA HIS A 10 -0.16 -4.79 5.75
C HIS A 10 -0.52 -3.98 4.50
N THR A 11 0.21 -4.18 3.40
CA THR A 11 -0.07 -3.49 2.13
C THR A 11 -1.37 -4.02 1.50
N LEU A 12 -1.61 -5.32 1.58
CA LEU A 12 -2.75 -5.99 0.97
C LEU A 12 -4.02 -5.94 1.85
N ASN A 13 -3.87 -5.89 3.16
CA ASN A 13 -4.99 -5.73 4.07
C ASN A 13 -5.62 -4.32 4.00
N ALA A 14 -4.93 -3.34 3.40
CA ALA A 14 -5.54 -2.07 3.01
C ALA A 14 -6.64 -2.23 1.93
N MET A 15 -6.63 -3.33 1.19
CA MET A 15 -7.54 -3.60 0.07
C MET A 15 -8.82 -4.36 0.48
N HIS A 16 -8.89 -4.91 1.71
CA HIS A 16 -9.91 -5.90 2.10
C HIS A 16 -11.21 -5.33 2.69
N THR A 17 -11.48 -4.03 2.66
CA THR A 17 -12.62 -3.46 3.40
C THR A 17 -13.89 -3.17 2.62
N ALA A 18 -14.02 -3.60 1.38
CA ALA A 18 -15.25 -3.32 0.66
C ALA A 18 -15.58 -4.36 -0.40
N THR A 19 -16.01 -5.54 -0.03
CA THR A 19 -16.92 -6.22 -0.95
C THR A 19 -17.61 -7.42 -0.29
N THR A 20 -18.87 -7.28 0.01
CA THR A 20 -19.84 -8.39 0.07
C THR A 20 -19.72 -9.21 -1.21
N ALA A 21 -19.72 -10.55 -1.09
CA ALA A 21 -19.60 -11.52 -2.17
C ALA A 21 -20.53 -11.19 -3.36
N SER A 22 -20.09 -10.32 -4.25
CA SER A 22 -20.76 -9.99 -5.49
C SER A 22 -20.02 -10.72 -6.61
N LYS A 23 -20.73 -11.57 -7.36
CA LYS A 23 -20.20 -12.17 -8.58
C LYS A 23 -19.62 -11.07 -9.46
N LEU A 24 -18.34 -11.16 -9.74
CA LEU A 24 -17.70 -10.24 -10.67
C LEU A 24 -18.37 -10.36 -12.06
N PRO A 25 -18.70 -9.23 -12.69
CA PRO A 25 -19.20 -9.28 -14.06
C PRO A 25 -18.13 -9.92 -14.97
N PRO A 26 -18.51 -10.59 -16.06
CA PRO A 26 -17.55 -11.11 -17.02
C PRO A 26 -16.73 -9.94 -17.59
N LEU A 27 -15.46 -9.90 -17.26
CA LEU A 27 -14.48 -8.92 -17.76
C LEU A 27 -13.49 -9.65 -18.65
N ASP A 28 -13.01 -8.99 -19.68
CA ASP A 28 -11.78 -9.39 -20.36
C ASP A 28 -10.55 -8.87 -19.61
N GLU A 29 -9.35 -9.27 -20.01
CA GLU A 29 -8.10 -8.85 -19.36
C GLU A 29 -7.95 -7.32 -19.34
N ALA A 30 -8.26 -6.66 -20.45
CA ALA A 30 -8.10 -5.21 -20.56
C ALA A 30 -9.03 -4.46 -19.59
N ALA A 31 -10.29 -4.87 -19.51
CA ALA A 31 -11.26 -4.31 -18.59
C ALA A 31 -10.92 -4.63 -17.13
N PHE A 32 -10.42 -5.83 -16.84
CA PHE A 32 -9.95 -6.21 -15.52
C PHE A 32 -8.77 -5.34 -15.05
N VAL A 33 -7.75 -5.19 -15.90
CA VAL A 33 -6.57 -4.37 -15.61
C VAL A 33 -6.94 -2.89 -15.53
N ALA A 34 -7.82 -2.39 -16.39
CA ALA A 34 -8.30 -1.01 -16.31
C ALA A 34 -9.03 -0.72 -14.99
N ARG A 35 -9.78 -1.69 -14.45
CA ARG A 35 -10.54 -1.56 -13.21
C ARG A 35 -9.70 -1.73 -11.95
N LEU A 36 -8.75 -2.67 -11.95
CA LEU A 36 -8.02 -3.07 -10.75
C LEU A 36 -6.53 -2.70 -10.77
N GLY A 37 -6.03 -2.20 -11.90
CA GLY A 37 -4.59 -1.88 -12.05
C GLY A 37 -4.11 -0.74 -11.16
N SER A 38 -5.00 0.14 -10.72
CA SER A 38 -4.68 1.22 -9.76
C SER A 38 -4.81 0.81 -8.30
N THR A 39 -5.37 -0.37 -8.00
CA THR A 39 -5.55 -0.87 -6.63
C THR A 39 -4.21 -1.02 -5.90
N VAL A 40 -3.16 -1.35 -6.62
CA VAL A 40 -1.79 -1.31 -6.11
C VAL A 40 -1.07 -0.15 -6.79
N GLU A 41 -0.67 0.83 -6.02
CA GLU A 41 -0.13 2.10 -6.49
C GLU A 41 1.09 1.87 -7.40
N HIS A 42 1.09 2.50 -8.57
CA HIS A 42 2.14 2.38 -9.60
C HIS A 42 2.49 0.96 -10.06
N ALA A 43 1.61 -0.04 -9.80
CA ALA A 43 1.87 -1.44 -10.09
C ALA A 43 0.74 -2.17 -10.86
N PRO A 44 0.32 -1.70 -12.03
CA PRO A 44 -0.73 -2.35 -12.82
C PRO A 44 -0.35 -3.78 -13.26
N TRP A 45 0.94 -4.11 -13.17
CA TRP A 45 1.43 -5.46 -13.43
C TRP A 45 0.85 -6.49 -12.46
N VAL A 46 0.50 -6.10 -11.24
CA VAL A 46 -0.10 -6.99 -10.25
C VAL A 46 -1.45 -7.51 -10.74
N ALA A 47 -2.32 -6.61 -11.20
CA ALA A 47 -3.61 -7.00 -11.77
C ALA A 47 -3.42 -7.85 -13.05
N ARG A 48 -2.47 -7.50 -13.92
CA ARG A 48 -2.17 -8.28 -15.12
C ARG A 48 -1.67 -9.68 -14.80
N THR A 49 -0.80 -9.84 -13.80
CA THR A 49 -0.32 -11.15 -13.34
C THR A 49 -1.44 -11.94 -12.68
N ALA A 50 -2.28 -11.31 -11.85
CA ALA A 50 -3.42 -11.97 -11.24
C ALA A 50 -4.40 -12.51 -12.28
N TRP A 51 -4.61 -11.78 -13.39
CA TRP A 51 -5.49 -12.21 -14.48
C TRP A 51 -5.14 -13.60 -15.04
N GLN A 52 -3.89 -14.02 -14.99
CA GLN A 52 -3.47 -15.35 -15.44
C GLN A 52 -4.15 -16.50 -14.68
N ARG A 53 -4.82 -16.20 -13.58
CA ARG A 53 -5.60 -17.16 -12.76
C ARG A 53 -7.11 -17.10 -13.01
N HIS A 54 -7.54 -16.26 -13.96
CA HIS A 54 -8.96 -16.22 -14.38
C HIS A 54 -9.44 -17.61 -14.87
N PRO A 55 -10.69 -18.02 -14.58
CA PRO A 55 -11.78 -17.26 -13.99
C PRO A 55 -11.73 -17.23 -12.45
N PHE A 56 -12.24 -16.16 -11.84
CA PHE A 56 -12.35 -15.98 -10.40
C PHE A 56 -13.76 -16.29 -9.92
N ALA A 57 -13.85 -16.98 -8.77
CA ALA A 57 -15.12 -17.32 -8.15
C ALA A 57 -15.83 -16.07 -7.55
N ASP A 58 -15.05 -15.18 -6.93
CA ASP A 58 -15.48 -14.01 -6.19
C ASP A 58 -14.35 -12.97 -6.07
N ALA A 59 -14.60 -11.90 -5.32
CA ALA A 59 -13.64 -10.85 -5.07
C ALA A 59 -12.45 -11.32 -4.20
N ASP A 60 -12.69 -12.26 -3.28
CA ASP A 60 -11.63 -12.80 -2.42
C ASP A 60 -10.62 -13.61 -3.26
N ALA A 61 -11.10 -14.36 -4.25
CA ALA A 61 -10.24 -15.06 -5.21
C ALA A 61 -9.37 -14.09 -6.02
N VAL A 62 -9.89 -12.92 -6.40
CA VAL A 62 -9.12 -11.86 -7.07
C VAL A 62 -8.07 -11.29 -6.12
N PHE A 63 -8.44 -10.97 -4.88
CA PHE A 63 -7.53 -10.47 -3.86
C PHE A 63 -6.37 -11.43 -3.63
N GLU A 64 -6.66 -12.72 -3.43
CA GLU A 64 -5.62 -13.74 -3.25
C GLU A 64 -4.72 -13.88 -4.47
N ALA A 65 -5.26 -13.82 -5.68
CA ALA A 65 -4.47 -13.86 -6.90
C ALA A 65 -3.51 -12.65 -7.01
N MET A 66 -3.98 -11.45 -6.63
CA MET A 66 -3.13 -10.24 -6.59
C MET A 66 -2.06 -10.34 -5.50
N ARG A 67 -2.43 -10.83 -4.30
CA ARG A 67 -1.50 -11.07 -3.20
C ARG A 67 -0.39 -12.04 -3.62
N GLU A 68 -0.77 -13.16 -4.21
CA GLU A 68 0.21 -14.14 -4.67
C GLU A 68 1.08 -13.64 -5.82
N ALA A 69 0.56 -12.81 -6.72
CA ALA A 69 1.35 -12.15 -7.76
C ALA A 69 2.49 -11.32 -7.15
N ILE A 70 2.20 -10.56 -6.08
CA ILE A 70 3.21 -9.77 -5.37
C ILE A 70 4.22 -10.68 -4.64
N LEU A 71 3.74 -11.71 -3.92
CA LEU A 71 4.59 -12.60 -3.13
C LEU A 71 5.49 -13.48 -3.99
N ALA A 72 5.03 -13.89 -5.17
CA ALA A 72 5.78 -14.69 -6.12
C ALA A 72 6.78 -13.87 -6.96
N ALA A 73 6.66 -12.55 -6.98
CA ALA A 73 7.59 -11.70 -7.71
C ALA A 73 9.00 -11.78 -7.11
N ASP A 74 10.01 -11.59 -7.96
CA ASP A 74 11.40 -11.53 -7.50
C ASP A 74 11.63 -10.34 -6.53
N ARG A 75 12.70 -10.43 -5.74
CA ARG A 75 13.02 -9.42 -4.71
C ARG A 75 13.20 -8.01 -5.26
N ARG A 76 13.72 -7.88 -6.47
CA ARG A 76 13.92 -6.57 -7.10
C ARG A 76 12.57 -5.95 -7.44
N THR A 77 11.67 -6.72 -8.02
CA THR A 77 10.31 -6.30 -8.35
C THR A 77 9.54 -5.94 -7.08
N GLN A 78 9.62 -6.76 -6.02
CA GLN A 78 9.01 -6.44 -4.72
C GLN A 78 9.58 -5.15 -4.12
N HIS A 79 10.89 -4.96 -4.15
CA HIS A 79 11.52 -3.74 -3.65
C HIS A 79 11.10 -2.51 -4.47
N THR A 80 11.02 -2.64 -5.79
CA THR A 80 10.55 -1.56 -6.69
C THR A 80 9.10 -1.18 -6.36
N LEU A 81 8.25 -2.18 -6.11
CA LEU A 81 6.86 -1.97 -5.69
C LEU A 81 6.79 -1.15 -4.39
N LEU A 82 7.55 -1.55 -3.36
CA LEU A 82 7.58 -0.83 -2.08
C LEU A 82 8.12 0.60 -2.24
N CYS A 83 9.16 0.79 -3.05
CA CYS A 83 9.73 2.11 -3.31
C CYS A 83 8.82 3.03 -4.12
N GLY A 84 7.90 2.46 -4.89
CA GLY A 84 6.87 3.21 -5.64
C GLY A 84 5.69 3.66 -4.78
N HIS A 85 5.58 3.19 -3.53
CA HIS A 85 4.48 3.63 -2.65
C HIS A 85 4.70 5.08 -2.18
N PRO A 86 3.69 5.97 -2.28
CA PRO A 86 3.79 7.35 -1.82
C PRO A 86 4.11 7.44 -0.31
N GLU A 87 4.97 8.36 0.06
CA GLU A 87 5.22 8.66 1.47
C GLU A 87 4.03 9.37 2.11
N LEU A 88 3.82 9.11 3.41
CA LEU A 88 2.80 9.81 4.19
C LEU A 88 3.08 11.31 4.22
N ALA A 89 2.10 12.12 3.80
CA ALA A 89 2.24 13.56 3.61
C ALA A 89 3.52 13.94 2.83
N GLY A 90 3.89 13.10 1.88
CA GLY A 90 5.06 13.29 1.04
C GLY A 90 4.80 14.24 -0.13
N ARG A 91 5.76 14.26 -1.05
CA ARG A 91 5.70 15.14 -2.22
C ARG A 91 4.51 14.79 -3.13
N GLU A 92 4.22 13.52 -3.33
CA GLU A 92 3.11 13.03 -4.14
C GLU A 92 1.76 13.48 -3.55
N ALA A 93 1.62 13.49 -2.22
CA ALA A 93 0.44 14.01 -1.53
C ALA A 93 0.28 15.53 -1.78
N ALA A 94 1.37 16.28 -1.69
CA ALA A 94 1.37 17.73 -1.94
C ALA A 94 1.12 18.09 -3.41
N ALA A 95 1.52 17.22 -4.34
CA ALA A 95 1.32 17.40 -5.78
C ALA A 95 -0.03 16.89 -6.29
N GLY A 96 -0.80 16.16 -5.47
CA GLY A 96 -2.06 15.52 -5.90
C GLY A 96 -1.85 14.35 -6.86
N GLU A 97 -0.70 13.67 -6.77
CA GLU A 97 -0.31 12.57 -7.66
C GLU A 97 -0.60 11.19 -7.07
N MET A 98 -1.30 11.13 -5.93
CA MET A 98 -1.76 9.88 -5.32
C MET A 98 -3.04 9.36 -5.97
N THR A 99 -3.30 8.05 -5.80
CA THR A 99 -4.62 7.49 -6.13
C THR A 99 -5.72 8.09 -5.23
N ASP A 100 -6.97 8.03 -5.68
CA ASP A 100 -8.13 8.50 -4.90
C ASP A 100 -8.22 7.80 -3.55
N ASP A 101 -7.93 6.50 -3.49
CA ASP A 101 -7.94 5.72 -2.25
C ASP A 101 -6.87 6.20 -1.27
N SER A 102 -5.63 6.39 -1.72
CA SER A 102 -4.54 6.91 -0.90
C SER A 102 -4.81 8.33 -0.41
N THR A 103 -5.40 9.19 -1.26
CA THR A 103 -5.81 10.55 -0.91
C THR A 103 -6.90 10.53 0.17
N SER A 104 -7.91 9.68 0.02
CA SER A 104 -9.00 9.52 0.98
C SER A 104 -8.50 9.01 2.33
N GLU A 105 -7.64 7.99 2.37
CA GLU A 105 -7.08 7.46 3.60
C GLU A 105 -6.21 8.49 4.35
N GLN A 106 -5.35 9.20 3.64
CA GLN A 106 -4.53 10.27 4.24
C GLN A 106 -5.39 11.43 4.73
N GLY A 107 -6.43 11.82 3.98
CA GLY A 107 -7.38 12.86 4.36
C GLY A 107 -8.14 12.54 5.65
N ARG A 108 -8.57 11.29 5.84
CA ARG A 108 -9.30 10.82 7.03
C ARG A 108 -8.54 11.05 8.34
N LEU A 109 -7.22 10.92 8.33
CA LEU A 109 -6.37 11.15 9.50
C LEU A 109 -5.77 12.56 9.56
N GLY A 110 -6.22 13.48 8.71
CA GLY A 110 -5.74 14.85 8.67
C GLY A 110 -4.31 15.01 8.15
N LEU A 111 -3.76 13.99 7.48
CA LEU A 111 -2.39 14.02 6.94
C LEU A 111 -2.22 15.03 5.80
N LEU A 112 -3.32 15.49 5.21
CA LEU A 112 -3.32 16.54 4.18
C LEU A 112 -3.40 17.97 4.76
N ALA A 113 -3.57 18.10 6.11
CA ALA A 113 -3.73 19.39 6.79
C ALA A 113 -2.91 19.44 8.11
N LEU A 114 -1.67 18.96 8.05
CA LEU A 114 -0.76 18.93 9.20
C LEU A 114 -0.33 20.33 9.62
N THR A 115 -0.19 20.55 10.93
CA THR A 115 0.58 21.68 11.43
C THR A 115 2.05 21.54 11.03
N HIS A 116 2.79 22.66 11.00
CA HIS A 116 4.22 22.64 10.68
C HIS A 116 5.01 21.68 11.57
N ALA A 117 4.70 21.64 12.86
CA ALA A 117 5.37 20.73 13.81
C ALA A 117 5.09 19.25 13.50
N GLN A 118 3.84 18.89 13.21
CA GLN A 118 3.44 17.54 12.84
C GLN A 118 4.10 17.11 11.51
N TRP A 119 4.09 18.02 10.54
CA TRP A 119 4.75 17.78 9.25
C TRP A 119 6.26 17.51 9.44
N THR A 120 6.95 18.36 10.20
CA THR A 120 8.39 18.22 10.47
C THR A 120 8.69 16.88 11.15
N GLN A 121 7.89 16.50 12.15
CA GLN A 121 8.03 15.21 12.82
C GLN A 121 7.86 14.02 11.87
N LEU A 122 6.85 14.07 11.00
CA LEU A 122 6.58 13.01 10.04
C LEU A 122 7.69 12.92 8.99
N GLN A 123 8.20 14.06 8.50
CA GLN A 123 9.32 14.08 7.55
C GLN A 123 10.60 13.50 8.17
N ASP A 124 10.92 13.80 9.45
CA ASP A 124 12.05 13.19 10.15
C ASP A 124 11.90 11.66 10.21
N ILE A 125 10.72 11.17 10.55
CA ILE A 125 10.44 9.73 10.59
C ILE A 125 10.56 9.10 9.21
N ASN A 126 9.98 9.68 8.16
CA ASN A 126 10.08 9.20 6.78
C ASN A 126 11.55 9.11 6.33
N GLN A 127 12.32 10.16 6.58
CA GLN A 127 13.74 10.20 6.23
C GLN A 127 14.53 9.11 6.95
N ARG A 128 14.37 8.97 8.27
CA ARG A 128 15.05 7.94 9.08
C ARG A 128 14.65 6.53 8.67
N TYR A 129 13.38 6.33 8.34
CA TYR A 129 12.87 5.03 7.88
C TYR A 129 13.50 4.65 6.54
N ARG A 130 13.53 5.58 5.58
CA ARG A 130 14.17 5.37 4.27
C ARG A 130 15.68 5.12 4.40
N GLN A 131 16.38 5.88 5.24
CA GLN A 131 17.83 5.67 5.49
C GLN A 131 18.10 4.30 6.10
N ARG A 132 17.23 3.83 7.00
CA ARG A 132 17.43 2.57 7.70
C ARG A 132 17.05 1.35 6.87
N PHE A 133 15.94 1.42 6.13
CA PHE A 133 15.34 0.27 5.46
C PHE A 133 15.40 0.32 3.92
N GLY A 134 15.76 1.46 3.34
CA GLY A 134 15.84 1.65 1.88
C GLY A 134 14.47 1.73 1.17
N ILE A 135 13.37 1.79 1.91
CA ILE A 135 11.99 1.85 1.41
C ILE A 135 11.23 2.95 2.13
N PRO A 136 10.14 3.50 1.58
CA PRO A 136 9.28 4.44 2.27
C PRO A 136 8.59 3.81 3.49
N LEU A 137 8.18 4.62 4.44
CA LEU A 137 7.33 4.19 5.55
C LEU A 137 5.91 3.93 5.02
N ILE A 138 5.54 2.67 4.91
CA ILE A 138 4.20 2.24 4.49
C ILE A 138 3.39 1.87 5.74
N VAL A 139 2.21 2.48 5.92
CA VAL A 139 1.32 2.24 7.06
C VAL A 139 -0.10 2.00 6.56
N ALA A 140 -0.75 0.97 7.05
CA ALA A 140 -2.17 0.75 6.80
C ALA A 140 -3.00 1.72 7.63
N LEU A 141 -3.26 2.93 7.10
CA LEU A 141 -3.87 4.05 7.83
C LEU A 141 -5.24 3.70 8.41
N ARG A 142 -6.00 2.79 7.80
CA ARG A 142 -7.30 2.32 8.30
C ARG A 142 -7.22 1.63 9.67
N LEU A 143 -6.05 1.11 10.06
CA LEU A 143 -5.81 0.48 11.36
C LEU A 143 -5.47 1.50 12.46
N HIS A 144 -5.46 2.79 12.11
CA HIS A 144 -5.13 3.87 13.01
C HIS A 144 -6.30 4.84 13.17
N GLU A 145 -6.52 5.30 14.39
CA GLU A 145 -7.59 6.25 14.74
C GLU A 145 -7.09 7.70 14.73
N SER A 146 -5.79 7.91 14.76
CA SER A 146 -5.18 9.23 14.84
C SER A 146 -3.77 9.27 14.26
N LEU A 147 -3.30 10.48 13.93
CA LEU A 147 -1.91 10.72 13.55
C LEU A 147 -0.94 10.29 14.65
N ALA A 148 -1.28 10.49 15.94
CA ALA A 148 -0.42 10.07 17.05
C ALA A 148 -0.17 8.55 17.01
N SER A 149 -1.20 7.76 16.81
CA SER A 149 -1.10 6.30 16.67
C SER A 149 -0.23 5.88 15.47
N VAL A 150 -0.28 6.62 14.36
CA VAL A 150 0.61 6.40 13.20
C VAL A 150 2.06 6.67 13.57
N LEU A 151 2.34 7.80 14.22
CA LEU A 151 3.68 8.21 14.63
C LEU A 151 4.29 7.22 15.65
N ASP A 152 3.51 6.76 16.62
CA ASP A 152 3.93 5.77 17.62
C ASP A 152 4.28 4.43 16.94
N SER A 153 3.44 3.97 16.02
CA SER A 153 3.70 2.77 15.23
C SER A 153 4.99 2.89 14.41
N ALA A 154 5.18 4.02 13.74
CA ALA A 154 6.37 4.29 12.96
C ALA A 154 7.64 4.34 13.82
N ALA A 155 7.58 4.99 14.99
CA ALA A 155 8.68 5.05 15.94
C ALA A 155 9.05 3.65 16.49
N ALA A 156 8.05 2.81 16.75
CA ALA A 156 8.27 1.42 17.17
C ALA A 156 8.95 0.61 16.06
N ARG A 157 8.51 0.76 14.80
CA ARG A 157 9.08 0.07 13.64
C ARG A 157 10.52 0.50 13.35
N LEU A 158 10.90 1.76 13.61
CA LEU A 158 12.29 2.23 13.50
C LEU A 158 13.25 1.50 14.44
N LYS A 159 12.77 0.84 15.50
CA LYS A 159 13.59 0.06 16.42
C LYS A 159 13.80 -1.38 15.99
N ARG A 160 13.05 -1.85 14.99
CA ARG A 160 13.13 -3.23 14.49
C ARG A 160 14.35 -3.46 13.61
N THR A 161 14.65 -4.71 13.38
CA THR A 161 15.63 -5.12 12.37
C THR A 161 15.00 -5.12 10.97
N PRO A 162 15.80 -5.10 9.88
CA PRO A 162 15.28 -5.20 8.53
C PRO A 162 14.52 -6.50 8.22
N ASP A 163 14.72 -7.54 9.02
CA ASP A 163 14.08 -8.86 8.83
C ASP A 163 12.76 -9.00 9.63
N GLU A 164 12.46 -8.07 10.53
CA GLU A 164 11.20 -7.92 11.27
C GLU A 164 10.22 -7.00 10.55
#